data_4380932151143a624976cd77f821078d
#
_entry.id   4380932151143a624976cd77f821078d
#
_cell.length_a   1.000
_cell.length_b   1.000
_cell.length_c   1.000
_cell.angle_alpha   90.00
_cell.angle_beta   90.00
_cell.angle_gamma   90.00
#
_symmetry.space_group_name_H-M   'P 1'
#
loop_
_entity.id
_entity.type
_entity.pdbx_description
1 polymer ?
#
loop_
_entity_poly.entity_id
_entity_poly.type
_entity_poly.pdbx_seq_one_letter_code
_entity_poly.pdbx_strand_id
1 'polypeptide(L)'
;MQAGIDIREDQLVTEFVARVNGAGDGPAAREAYREGFERLRSRLEMYPISGRRASVTFESAARTARSLAAGCLPLGVAVAMHLYPLCVLQCMPLPLLSFARFQRAMLLRTIRNRSLILANAGSERTQGADRSLVAHADAEGIRIDGTFEYMSLATVADVVFFKARLADSQCTVLCAADLRADSVRIGDWRFSESMRLSDTSSVTFVGHRVPHGRYIAVADDEVLRCTSDYQRCWFHLFLADVYLARLDRLHQVWGLPRSAEEFMSLNELSQLRAYALSLLDDFSSGSDIAPLKEATSAMKLRVSRMAQSTMTSLRDQEDRRPAAARQLRADASELRYIRSQPTADELILRSIGVFSEATT
;
A
#
# COMPACT_ATOMS: atom_id res chain seq x y z
N MET A 1 -5.92 22.70 0.57
CA MET A 1 -6.58 22.25 -0.69
C MET A 1 -7.77 21.39 -0.28
N GLN A 2 -8.98 21.93 -0.29
CA GLN A 2 -10.20 21.14 -0.09
C GLN A 2 -10.48 20.40 -1.40
N ALA A 3 -10.09 19.12 -1.46
CA ALA A 3 -10.66 18.23 -2.47
C ALA A 3 -12.12 18.00 -2.05
N GLY A 4 -13.08 18.59 -2.76
CA GLY A 4 -14.48 18.25 -2.59
C GLY A 4 -14.64 16.76 -2.84
N ILE A 5 -15.03 16.02 -1.80
CA ILE A 5 -15.36 14.59 -1.93
C ILE A 5 -16.59 14.55 -2.85
N ASP A 6 -16.50 13.79 -3.93
CA ASP A 6 -17.65 13.57 -4.80
C ASP A 6 -18.71 12.78 -4.00
N ILE A 7 -19.89 13.37 -3.81
CA ILE A 7 -21.00 12.77 -3.05
C ILE A 7 -21.35 11.36 -3.59
N ARG A 8 -21.10 11.11 -4.87
CA ARG A 8 -21.33 9.79 -5.49
C ARG A 8 -20.31 8.74 -5.04
N GLU A 9 -19.05 9.14 -4.81
CA GLU A 9 -18.01 8.24 -4.31
C GLU A 9 -18.25 7.86 -2.85
N ASP A 10 -18.66 8.81 -1.99
CA ASP A 10 -19.05 8.54 -0.60
C ASP A 10 -20.20 7.53 -0.50
N GLN A 11 -21.20 7.64 -1.38
CA GLN A 11 -22.31 6.69 -1.42
C GLN A 11 -21.85 5.28 -1.82
N LEU A 12 -21.01 5.16 -2.85
CA LEU A 12 -20.46 3.87 -3.29
C LEU A 12 -19.63 3.19 -2.19
N VAL A 13 -18.82 3.95 -1.47
CA VAL A 13 -18.04 3.43 -0.33
C VAL A 13 -18.98 2.96 0.79
N THR A 14 -20.00 3.75 1.11
CA THR A 14 -20.98 3.40 2.15
C THR A 14 -21.73 2.12 1.80
N GLU A 15 -22.19 1.97 0.57
CA GLU A 15 -22.86 0.76 0.08
C GLU A 15 -21.93 -0.47 0.11
N PHE A 16 -20.67 -0.30 -0.28
CA PHE A 16 -19.66 -1.36 -0.19
C PHE A 16 -19.44 -1.83 1.25
N VAL A 17 -19.20 -0.89 2.17
CA VAL A 17 -18.98 -1.18 3.60
C VAL A 17 -20.19 -1.88 4.21
N ALA A 18 -21.41 -1.37 3.94
CA ALA A 18 -22.65 -1.97 4.45
C ALA A 18 -22.86 -3.40 3.93
N ARG A 19 -22.57 -3.65 2.65
CA ARG A 19 -22.69 -4.97 2.02
C ARG A 19 -21.75 -5.99 2.66
N VAL A 20 -20.45 -5.65 2.78
CA VAL A 20 -19.45 -6.58 3.33
C VAL A 20 -19.70 -6.86 4.81
N ASN A 21 -20.03 -5.82 5.58
CA ASN A 21 -20.34 -5.98 7.00
C ASN A 21 -21.64 -6.74 7.25
N GLY A 22 -22.63 -6.58 6.39
CA GLY A 22 -23.92 -7.29 6.46
C GLY A 22 -23.81 -8.79 6.12
N ALA A 23 -22.77 -9.19 5.38
CA ALA A 23 -22.52 -10.60 5.03
C ALA A 23 -21.87 -11.41 6.17
N GLY A 24 -21.53 -10.78 7.30
CA GLY A 24 -20.88 -11.45 8.44
C GLY A 24 -19.43 -11.83 8.16
N ASP A 25 -19.01 -13.04 8.55
CA ASP A 25 -17.66 -13.56 8.37
C ASP A 25 -17.61 -14.74 7.39
N GLY A 26 -16.40 -15.12 6.98
CA GLY A 26 -16.15 -16.29 6.14
C GLY A 26 -16.42 -16.12 4.65
N PRO A 27 -16.78 -17.20 3.92
CA PRO A 27 -16.89 -17.18 2.47
C PRO A 27 -17.92 -16.21 1.90
N ALA A 28 -19.07 -16.03 2.57
CA ALA A 28 -20.11 -15.11 2.14
C ALA A 28 -19.63 -13.64 2.16
N ALA A 29 -18.87 -13.27 3.18
CA ALA A 29 -18.30 -11.94 3.28
C ALA A 29 -17.23 -11.68 2.20
N ARG A 30 -16.45 -12.68 1.84
CA ARG A 30 -15.47 -12.58 0.74
C ARG A 30 -16.15 -12.43 -0.61
N GLU A 31 -17.23 -13.14 -0.83
CA GLU A 31 -18.01 -12.98 -2.06
C GLU A 31 -18.65 -11.59 -2.13
N ALA A 32 -19.24 -11.12 -1.02
CA ALA A 32 -19.74 -9.75 -0.92
C ALA A 32 -18.65 -8.69 -1.15
N TYR A 33 -17.42 -8.95 -0.66
CA TYR A 33 -16.26 -8.10 -0.93
C TYR A 33 -15.92 -8.09 -2.43
N ARG A 34 -15.82 -9.26 -3.05
CA ARG A 34 -15.52 -9.39 -4.49
C ARG A 34 -16.53 -8.66 -5.35
N GLU A 35 -17.82 -8.92 -5.16
CA GLU A 35 -18.89 -8.25 -5.89
C GLU A 35 -18.90 -6.74 -5.69
N GLY A 36 -18.72 -6.31 -4.43
CA GLY A 36 -18.67 -4.89 -4.08
C GLY A 36 -17.47 -4.19 -4.72
N PHE A 37 -16.31 -4.84 -4.68
CA PHE A 37 -15.07 -4.31 -5.26
C PHE A 37 -15.16 -4.20 -6.79
N GLU A 38 -15.78 -5.15 -7.49
CA GLU A 38 -15.99 -5.08 -8.94
C GLU A 38 -16.89 -3.87 -9.32
N ARG A 39 -17.90 -3.54 -8.52
CA ARG A 39 -18.71 -2.35 -8.71
C ARG A 39 -17.92 -1.06 -8.49
N LEU A 40 -17.09 -1.02 -7.44
CA LEU A 40 -16.17 0.11 -7.18
C LEU A 40 -15.18 0.27 -8.33
N ARG A 41 -14.51 -0.80 -8.74
CA ARG A 41 -13.53 -0.81 -9.82
C ARG A 41 -14.07 -0.25 -11.14
N SER A 42 -15.34 -0.54 -11.46
CA SER A 42 -15.98 -0.04 -12.68
C SER A 42 -16.26 1.47 -12.66
N ARG A 43 -16.19 2.11 -11.49
CA ARG A 43 -16.50 3.53 -11.29
C ARG A 43 -15.29 4.39 -10.93
N LEU A 44 -14.17 3.78 -10.60
CA LEU A 44 -12.96 4.44 -10.11
C LEU A 44 -11.84 4.36 -11.14
N GLU A 45 -10.96 5.36 -11.10
CA GLU A 45 -9.75 5.37 -11.91
C GLU A 45 -8.68 4.48 -11.24
N MET A 46 -8.69 3.19 -11.58
CA MET A 46 -7.77 2.20 -11.01
C MET A 46 -6.39 2.18 -11.70
N TYR A 47 -6.23 2.90 -12.81
CA TYR A 47 -4.97 2.90 -13.58
C TYR A 47 -4.51 4.34 -13.77
N PRO A 48 -3.41 4.74 -13.09
CA PRO A 48 -2.95 6.12 -13.13
C PRO A 48 -2.60 6.54 -14.56
N ILE A 49 -2.86 7.81 -14.86
CA ILE A 49 -2.49 8.41 -16.15
C ILE A 49 -0.96 8.40 -16.24
N SER A 50 -0.43 7.89 -17.37
CA SER A 50 0.99 7.97 -17.66
C SER A 50 1.39 9.43 -17.88
N GLY A 51 2.03 10.02 -16.88
CA GLY A 51 2.67 11.33 -16.99
C GLY A 51 4.14 11.22 -17.42
N ARG A 52 4.69 12.31 -17.95
CA ARG A 52 6.14 12.42 -18.15
C ARG A 52 6.88 12.55 -16.83
N ARG A 53 6.19 12.99 -15.77
CA ARG A 53 6.72 13.19 -14.41
C ARG A 53 6.09 12.21 -13.43
N ALA A 54 6.90 11.76 -12.49
CA ALA A 54 6.46 10.86 -11.42
C ALA A 54 5.41 11.52 -10.51
N SER A 55 5.55 12.83 -10.24
CA SER A 55 4.59 13.64 -9.50
C SER A 55 3.19 13.63 -10.10
N VAL A 56 3.08 13.77 -11.45
CA VAL A 56 1.79 13.73 -12.15
C VAL A 56 1.16 12.35 -12.06
N THR A 57 1.97 11.30 -12.19
CA THR A 57 1.51 9.91 -12.04
C THR A 57 1.01 9.66 -10.62
N PHE A 58 1.77 10.14 -9.60
CA PHE A 58 1.38 10.03 -8.21
C PHE A 58 0.05 10.75 -7.93
N GLU A 59 -0.10 12.00 -8.36
CA GLU A 59 -1.32 12.78 -8.10
C GLU A 59 -2.57 12.15 -8.73
N SER A 60 -2.43 11.62 -9.94
CA SER A 60 -3.52 10.88 -10.59
C SER A 60 -3.93 9.66 -9.77
N ALA A 61 -2.99 8.82 -9.37
CA ALA A 61 -3.26 7.62 -8.60
C ALA A 61 -3.72 7.91 -7.16
N ALA A 62 -3.06 8.83 -6.47
CA ALA A 62 -3.36 9.16 -5.08
C ALA A 62 -4.76 9.77 -4.89
N ARG A 63 -5.34 10.41 -5.92
CA ARG A 63 -6.70 10.95 -5.87
C ARG A 63 -7.71 9.87 -5.54
N THR A 64 -7.69 8.76 -6.27
CA THR A 64 -8.61 7.63 -6.03
C THR A 64 -8.42 7.03 -4.63
N ALA A 65 -7.16 6.78 -4.22
CA ALA A 65 -6.89 6.22 -2.90
C ALA A 65 -7.33 7.15 -1.76
N ARG A 66 -7.11 8.47 -1.89
CA ARG A 66 -7.55 9.49 -0.90
C ARG A 66 -9.06 9.55 -0.79
N SER A 67 -9.77 9.57 -1.92
CA SER A 67 -11.24 9.61 -1.92
C SER A 67 -11.83 8.42 -1.17
N LEU A 68 -11.34 7.21 -1.45
CA LEU A 68 -11.77 6.01 -0.74
C LEU A 68 -11.41 6.03 0.73
N ALA A 69 -10.19 6.47 1.07
CA ALA A 69 -9.71 6.51 2.45
C ALA A 69 -10.48 7.49 3.33
N ALA A 70 -10.96 8.59 2.78
CA ALA A 70 -11.79 9.54 3.51
C ALA A 70 -13.07 8.87 4.04
N GLY A 71 -13.72 8.03 3.25
CA GLY A 71 -14.91 7.27 3.66
C GLY A 71 -14.59 5.98 4.41
N CYS A 72 -13.52 5.27 3.99
CA CYS A 72 -13.14 3.97 4.54
C CYS A 72 -11.61 3.79 4.42
N LEU A 73 -10.88 4.02 5.50
CA LEU A 73 -9.42 3.92 5.50
C LEU A 73 -8.89 2.55 5.04
N PRO A 74 -9.43 1.41 5.51
CA PRO A 74 -8.97 0.10 5.06
C PRO A 74 -9.07 -0.10 3.54
N LEU A 75 -10.15 0.36 2.93
CA LEU A 75 -10.36 0.28 1.48
C LEU A 75 -9.40 1.23 0.73
N GLY A 76 -9.19 2.43 1.23
CA GLY A 76 -8.20 3.35 0.68
C GLY A 76 -6.78 2.79 0.73
N VAL A 77 -6.39 2.15 1.84
CA VAL A 77 -5.12 1.43 1.97
C VAL A 77 -5.04 0.27 0.97
N ALA A 78 -6.09 -0.53 0.86
CA ALA A 78 -6.13 -1.65 -0.09
C ALA A 78 -5.89 -1.18 -1.54
N VAL A 79 -6.60 -0.15 -1.97
CA VAL A 79 -6.44 0.42 -3.32
C VAL A 79 -5.08 1.07 -3.50
N ALA A 80 -4.53 1.72 -2.47
CA ALA A 80 -3.15 2.22 -2.51
C ALA A 80 -2.14 1.08 -2.75
N MET A 81 -2.38 -0.14 -2.20
CA MET A 81 -1.52 -1.32 -2.45
C MET A 81 -1.58 -1.81 -3.91
N HIS A 82 -2.63 -1.50 -4.65
CA HIS A 82 -2.69 -1.71 -6.09
C HIS A 82 -1.99 -0.59 -6.88
N LEU A 83 -2.21 0.64 -6.47
CA LEU A 83 -1.78 1.82 -7.25
C LEU A 83 -0.28 2.09 -7.17
N TYR A 84 0.34 1.97 -5.97
CA TYR A 84 1.75 2.31 -5.85
C TYR A 84 2.68 1.37 -6.65
N PRO A 85 2.48 0.04 -6.74
CA PRO A 85 3.29 -0.80 -7.60
C PRO A 85 3.16 -0.44 -9.08
N LEU A 86 1.96 0.00 -9.52
CA LEU A 86 1.77 0.52 -10.88
C LEU A 86 2.59 1.78 -11.11
N CYS A 87 2.59 2.71 -10.15
CA CYS A 87 3.40 3.93 -10.22
C CYS A 87 4.90 3.60 -10.23
N VAL A 88 5.34 2.68 -9.39
CA VAL A 88 6.73 2.20 -9.38
C VAL A 88 7.12 1.62 -10.74
N LEU A 89 6.32 0.68 -11.27
CA LEU A 89 6.56 0.09 -12.58
C LEU A 89 6.60 1.15 -13.69
N GLN A 90 5.77 2.17 -13.61
CA GLN A 90 5.69 3.21 -14.62
C GLN A 90 6.86 4.20 -14.55
N CYS A 91 7.27 4.59 -13.34
CA CYS A 91 8.21 5.67 -13.11
C CYS A 91 9.64 5.23 -12.83
N MET A 92 9.87 3.92 -12.53
CA MET A 92 11.21 3.42 -12.25
C MET A 92 12.17 3.71 -13.42
N PRO A 93 13.29 4.37 -13.17
CA PRO A 93 14.28 4.65 -14.22
C PRO A 93 14.91 3.34 -14.69
N LEU A 94 14.84 3.12 -15.98
CA LEU A 94 15.49 2.01 -16.68
C LEU A 94 16.29 2.56 -17.86
N PRO A 95 17.44 1.95 -18.19
CA PRO A 95 18.21 2.35 -19.36
C PRO A 95 17.35 2.40 -20.63
N LEU A 96 17.54 3.43 -21.46
CA LEU A 96 16.66 3.77 -22.58
C LEU A 96 16.43 2.62 -23.58
N LEU A 97 17.44 1.81 -23.84
CA LEU A 97 17.42 0.72 -24.81
C LEU A 97 17.48 -0.67 -24.15
N SER A 98 17.12 -0.78 -22.85
CA SER A 98 17.19 -2.07 -22.18
C SER A 98 15.99 -2.96 -22.51
N PHE A 99 16.22 -4.26 -22.57
CA PHE A 99 15.17 -5.28 -22.68
C PHE A 99 14.15 -5.18 -21.55
N ALA A 100 14.62 -4.83 -20.34
CA ALA A 100 13.76 -4.60 -19.18
C ALA A 100 12.74 -3.47 -19.40
N ARG A 101 13.10 -2.42 -20.13
CA ARG A 101 12.15 -1.34 -20.49
C ARG A 101 11.06 -1.83 -21.42
N PHE A 102 11.40 -2.66 -22.39
CA PHE A 102 10.41 -3.29 -23.28
C PHE A 102 9.48 -4.22 -22.51
N GLN A 103 10.03 -5.11 -21.68
CA GLN A 103 9.24 -6.00 -20.82
C GLN A 103 8.29 -5.23 -19.91
N ARG A 104 8.75 -4.14 -19.28
CA ARG A 104 7.93 -3.25 -18.48
C ARG A 104 6.76 -2.65 -19.27
N ALA A 105 7.02 -2.14 -20.46
CA ALA A 105 5.99 -1.56 -21.31
C ALA A 105 4.92 -2.59 -21.70
N MET A 106 5.34 -3.81 -22.07
CA MET A 106 4.44 -4.92 -22.36
C MET A 106 3.61 -5.34 -21.13
N LEU A 107 4.23 -5.39 -19.95
CA LEU A 107 3.56 -5.72 -18.69
C LEU A 107 2.50 -4.66 -18.35
N LEU A 108 2.85 -3.38 -18.36
CA LEU A 108 1.92 -2.27 -18.11
C LEU A 108 0.76 -2.27 -19.10
N ARG A 109 1.03 -2.53 -20.39
CA ARG A 109 -0.01 -2.67 -21.40
C ARG A 109 -0.94 -3.84 -21.10
N THR A 110 -0.40 -4.99 -20.70
CA THR A 110 -1.17 -6.18 -20.34
C THR A 110 -2.06 -5.90 -19.13
N ILE A 111 -1.51 -5.30 -18.08
CA ILE A 111 -2.26 -4.93 -16.87
C ILE A 111 -3.44 -4.03 -17.21
N ARG A 112 -3.21 -2.99 -17.99
CA ARG A 112 -4.27 -2.04 -18.40
C ARG A 112 -5.31 -2.67 -19.31
N ASN A 113 -4.88 -3.36 -20.37
CA ASN A 113 -5.81 -3.94 -21.36
C ASN A 113 -6.69 -5.04 -20.77
N ARG A 114 -6.20 -5.77 -19.77
CA ARG A 114 -6.95 -6.81 -19.07
C ARG A 114 -7.57 -6.30 -17.77
N SER A 115 -7.40 -5.05 -17.44
CA SER A 115 -7.87 -4.45 -16.19
C SER A 115 -7.47 -5.26 -14.96
N LEU A 116 -6.20 -5.73 -14.90
CA LEU A 116 -5.72 -6.58 -13.81
C LEU A 116 -5.53 -5.79 -12.52
N ILE A 117 -6.02 -6.32 -11.43
CA ILE A 117 -5.76 -5.81 -10.08
C ILE A 117 -4.46 -6.42 -9.57
N LEU A 118 -3.57 -5.56 -9.07
CA LEU A 118 -2.31 -5.97 -8.49
C LEU A 118 -2.43 -6.07 -6.97
N ALA A 119 -1.91 -7.17 -6.42
CA ALA A 119 -1.48 -7.21 -5.04
C ALA A 119 0.02 -6.94 -4.96
N ASN A 120 0.46 -6.48 -3.82
CA ASN A 120 1.87 -6.44 -3.49
C ASN A 120 2.09 -7.25 -2.20
N ALA A 121 2.97 -8.20 -2.26
CA ALA A 121 3.48 -8.88 -1.10
C ALA A 121 4.55 -7.97 -0.48
N GLY A 122 4.07 -7.03 0.30
CA GLY A 122 4.92 -6.11 1.03
C GLY A 122 5.45 -6.77 2.27
N SER A 123 6.73 -6.62 2.44
CA SER A 123 7.55 -6.93 3.59
C SER A 123 7.70 -8.41 3.93
N GLU A 124 8.87 -8.88 3.66
CA GLU A 124 9.60 -9.95 4.33
C GLU A 124 9.76 -9.70 5.84
N ARG A 125 8.72 -9.24 6.53
CA ARG A 125 8.67 -9.25 7.97
C ARG A 125 8.08 -10.54 8.48
N THR A 126 8.76 -11.60 8.17
CA THR A 126 8.80 -12.73 9.06
C THR A 126 9.89 -12.44 10.08
N GLN A 127 9.49 -12.21 11.30
CA GLN A 127 10.38 -12.34 12.45
C GLN A 127 10.98 -13.74 12.42
N GLY A 128 12.23 -13.85 12.02
CA GLY A 128 12.91 -15.13 11.83
C GLY A 128 13.48 -15.22 10.42
N ALA A 129 14.77 -15.18 10.33
CA ALA A 129 15.60 -14.95 9.16
C ALA A 129 15.49 -15.95 7.99
N ASP A 130 14.46 -16.80 7.88
CA ASP A 130 14.55 -17.93 6.96
C ASP A 130 13.26 -18.30 6.19
N ARG A 131 12.32 -17.37 6.04
CA ARG A 131 11.09 -17.63 5.28
C ARG A 131 10.93 -16.76 4.03
N SER A 132 12.01 -16.40 3.37
CA SER A 132 11.92 -15.87 2.01
C SER A 132 11.35 -16.97 1.10
N LEU A 133 10.45 -16.60 0.20
CA LEU A 133 10.02 -17.51 -0.85
C LEU A 133 11.25 -18.02 -1.61
N VAL A 134 11.30 -19.32 -1.79
CA VAL A 134 12.35 -19.97 -2.55
C VAL A 134 11.83 -20.26 -3.94
N ALA A 135 12.58 -19.83 -4.94
CA ALA A 135 12.32 -20.11 -6.34
C ALA A 135 13.31 -21.16 -6.85
N HIS A 136 12.80 -22.14 -7.59
CA HIS A 136 13.60 -23.16 -8.26
C HIS A 136 13.49 -22.97 -9.77
N ALA A 137 14.60 -22.73 -10.46
CA ALA A 137 14.62 -22.63 -11.91
C ALA A 137 14.46 -23.98 -12.58
N ASP A 138 13.65 -24.04 -13.64
CA ASP A 138 13.53 -25.21 -14.52
C ASP A 138 13.50 -24.78 -15.99
N ALA A 139 13.32 -25.73 -16.92
CA ALA A 139 13.29 -25.44 -18.36
C ALA A 139 12.08 -24.59 -18.80
N GLU A 140 11.02 -24.50 -17.98
CA GLU A 140 9.78 -23.81 -18.33
C GLU A 140 9.60 -22.47 -17.59
N GLY A 141 10.51 -22.16 -16.64
CA GLY A 141 10.47 -20.93 -15.87
C GLY A 141 11.04 -21.09 -14.48
N ILE A 142 10.29 -20.61 -13.49
CA ILE A 142 10.61 -20.82 -12.08
C ILE A 142 9.40 -21.41 -11.34
N ARG A 143 9.66 -22.31 -10.42
CA ARG A 143 8.68 -22.85 -9.50
C ARG A 143 8.86 -22.22 -8.12
N ILE A 144 7.75 -21.86 -7.49
CA ILE A 144 7.73 -21.12 -6.23
C ILE A 144 6.91 -21.90 -5.22
N ASP A 145 7.48 -22.04 -4.02
CA ASP A 145 6.83 -22.59 -2.85
C ASP A 145 7.00 -21.63 -1.67
N GLY A 146 5.94 -21.51 -0.85
CA GLY A 146 5.97 -20.71 0.36
C GLY A 146 4.73 -19.87 0.61
N THR A 147 4.74 -19.11 1.69
CA THR A 147 3.58 -18.34 2.15
C THR A 147 3.95 -16.89 2.43
N PHE A 148 3.14 -15.97 1.92
CA PHE A 148 3.07 -14.59 2.38
C PHE A 148 2.02 -14.50 3.49
N GLU A 149 2.40 -13.95 4.64
CA GLU A 149 1.49 -13.82 5.78
C GLU A 149 0.51 -12.65 5.64
N TYR A 150 0.89 -11.60 4.90
CA TYR A 150 0.10 -10.39 4.75
C TYR A 150 0.11 -9.92 3.30
N MET A 151 -1.00 -10.11 2.61
CA MET A 151 -1.21 -9.62 1.24
C MET A 151 -2.56 -8.92 1.18
N SER A 152 -2.56 -7.61 0.97
CA SER A 152 -3.79 -6.84 0.77
C SER A 152 -4.38 -7.11 -0.61
N LEU A 153 -5.70 -6.97 -0.74
CA LEU A 153 -6.47 -7.31 -1.95
C LEU A 153 -6.38 -8.78 -2.36
N ALA A 154 -6.06 -9.68 -1.44
CA ALA A 154 -5.82 -11.08 -1.75
C ALA A 154 -7.01 -11.77 -2.44
N THR A 155 -8.26 -11.40 -2.07
CA THR A 155 -9.48 -11.98 -2.65
C THR A 155 -9.76 -11.51 -4.07
N VAL A 156 -9.35 -10.27 -4.43
CA VAL A 156 -9.72 -9.62 -5.69
C VAL A 156 -8.57 -9.39 -6.65
N ALA A 157 -7.32 -9.49 -6.18
CA ALA A 157 -6.16 -9.29 -7.04
C ALA A 157 -5.98 -10.45 -8.04
N ASP A 158 -5.52 -10.10 -9.22
CA ASP A 158 -5.23 -11.05 -10.30
C ASP A 158 -3.74 -11.44 -10.32
N VAL A 159 -2.87 -10.48 -9.98
CA VAL A 159 -1.41 -10.66 -10.05
C VAL A 159 -0.75 -10.10 -8.82
N VAL A 160 0.26 -10.79 -8.31
CA VAL A 160 1.11 -10.28 -7.23
C VAL A 160 2.54 -10.05 -7.71
N PHE A 161 3.14 -8.93 -7.28
CA PHE A 161 4.56 -8.67 -7.43
C PHE A 161 5.30 -8.97 -6.13
N PHE A 162 6.37 -9.74 -6.23
CA PHE A 162 7.19 -10.10 -5.08
C PHE A 162 8.62 -10.46 -5.48
N LYS A 163 9.45 -10.65 -4.46
CA LYS A 163 10.82 -11.14 -4.59
C LYS A 163 10.90 -12.56 -4.07
N ALA A 164 11.70 -13.39 -4.72
CA ALA A 164 12.06 -14.70 -4.23
C ALA A 164 13.57 -14.93 -4.42
N ARG A 165 14.19 -15.67 -3.51
CA ARG A 165 15.60 -16.08 -3.68
C ARG A 165 15.63 -17.31 -4.59
N LEU A 166 16.51 -17.31 -5.57
CA LEU A 166 16.75 -18.47 -6.40
C LEU A 166 17.60 -19.48 -5.64
N ALA A 167 17.09 -20.71 -5.44
CA ALA A 167 17.68 -21.71 -4.56
C ALA A 167 19.13 -22.06 -4.92
N ASP A 168 19.40 -22.16 -6.23
CA ASP A 168 20.66 -22.65 -6.77
C ASP A 168 21.65 -21.52 -7.12
N SER A 169 21.34 -20.28 -6.70
CA SER A 169 22.19 -19.12 -6.98
C SER A 169 22.05 -18.03 -5.91
N GLN A 170 22.96 -17.06 -5.93
CA GLN A 170 22.85 -15.87 -5.09
C GLN A 170 21.87 -14.82 -5.66
N CYS A 171 21.17 -15.13 -6.77
CA CYS A 171 20.27 -14.20 -7.42
C CYS A 171 18.94 -14.11 -6.71
N THR A 172 18.39 -12.90 -6.69
CA THR A 172 16.98 -12.65 -6.36
C THR A 172 16.18 -12.52 -7.66
N VAL A 173 15.02 -13.13 -7.72
CA VAL A 173 14.06 -12.96 -8.82
C VAL A 173 12.95 -12.04 -8.42
N LEU A 174 12.64 -11.08 -9.28
CA LEU A 174 11.44 -10.24 -9.19
C LEU A 174 10.36 -10.91 -10.03
N CYS A 175 9.26 -11.31 -9.39
CA CYS A 175 8.23 -12.14 -10.01
C CYS A 175 6.89 -11.42 -10.12
N ALA A 176 6.15 -11.75 -11.18
CA ALA A 176 4.73 -11.45 -11.34
C ALA A 176 3.94 -12.77 -11.42
N ALA A 177 3.34 -13.19 -10.32
CA ALA A 177 2.60 -14.45 -10.23
C ALA A 177 1.09 -14.24 -10.33
N ASP A 178 0.42 -15.19 -10.97
CA ASP A 178 -1.04 -15.24 -11.11
C ASP A 178 -1.68 -15.76 -9.81
N LEU A 179 -2.50 -14.95 -9.18
CA LEU A 179 -3.22 -15.31 -7.95
C LEU A 179 -4.47 -16.16 -8.19
N ARG A 180 -4.90 -16.30 -9.43
CA ARG A 180 -6.08 -17.10 -9.81
C ARG A 180 -5.75 -18.55 -10.15
N ALA A 181 -4.47 -18.92 -10.13
CA ALA A 181 -4.03 -20.28 -10.42
C ALA A 181 -4.40 -21.25 -9.30
N ASP A 182 -4.71 -22.51 -9.64
CA ASP A 182 -5.07 -23.57 -8.70
C ASP A 182 -3.97 -23.90 -7.68
N SER A 183 -2.72 -23.54 -8.00
CA SER A 183 -1.55 -23.69 -7.13
C SER A 183 -1.44 -22.58 -6.06
N VAL A 184 -2.41 -21.65 -6.00
CA VAL A 184 -2.45 -20.56 -5.03
C VAL A 184 -3.61 -20.77 -4.06
N ARG A 185 -3.31 -20.68 -2.78
CA ARG A 185 -4.30 -20.79 -1.70
C ARG A 185 -4.35 -19.48 -0.93
N ILE A 186 -5.53 -18.87 -0.85
CA ILE A 186 -5.79 -17.67 -0.07
C ILE A 186 -6.36 -18.10 1.28
N GLY A 187 -5.63 -17.80 2.37
CA GLY A 187 -6.04 -18.08 3.74
C GLY A 187 -7.05 -17.05 4.27
N ASP A 188 -7.40 -17.15 5.54
CA ASP A 188 -8.36 -16.23 6.16
C ASP A 188 -7.86 -14.79 6.29
N TRP A 189 -8.78 -13.85 6.44
CA TRP A 189 -8.43 -12.46 6.71
C TRP A 189 -7.59 -12.35 7.97
N ARG A 190 -6.47 -11.64 7.86
CA ARG A 190 -5.52 -11.43 8.97
C ARG A 190 -5.98 -10.36 9.93
N PHE A 191 -6.89 -9.51 9.51
CA PHE A 191 -7.41 -8.42 10.31
C PHE A 191 -8.89 -8.63 10.58
N SER A 192 -9.24 -8.51 11.86
CA SER A 192 -10.62 -8.42 12.31
C SER A 192 -11.16 -7.00 12.06
N GLU A 193 -12.31 -6.71 12.53
CA GLU A 193 -13.14 -5.51 12.43
C GLU A 193 -12.53 -4.25 11.75
N SER A 194 -11.46 -3.68 12.31
CA SER A 194 -11.01 -2.33 11.90
C SER A 194 -10.29 -2.25 10.56
N MET A 195 -9.55 -3.30 10.16
CA MET A 195 -8.80 -3.33 8.89
C MET A 195 -9.26 -4.45 7.95
N ARG A 196 -10.37 -5.09 8.24
CA ARG A 196 -10.94 -6.19 7.44
C ARG A 196 -11.13 -5.81 5.99
N LEU A 197 -11.61 -4.60 5.73
CA LEU A 197 -11.85 -4.11 4.36
C LEU A 197 -10.58 -3.79 3.57
N SER A 198 -9.38 -3.98 4.15
CA SER A 198 -8.14 -4.01 3.40
C SER A 198 -7.93 -5.34 2.64
N ASP A 199 -8.79 -6.33 2.90
CA ASP A 199 -8.74 -7.67 2.30
C ASP A 199 -7.35 -8.30 2.41
N THR A 200 -6.76 -8.18 3.60
CA THR A 200 -5.41 -8.72 3.85
C THR A 200 -5.50 -10.14 4.36
N SER A 201 -4.92 -11.07 3.61
CA SER A 201 -4.91 -12.51 3.90
C SER A 201 -3.51 -13.10 3.77
N SER A 202 -3.29 -14.30 4.30
CA SER A 202 -2.14 -15.11 3.90
C SER A 202 -2.37 -15.68 2.51
N VAL A 203 -1.29 -15.81 1.75
CA VAL A 203 -1.31 -16.42 0.41
C VAL A 203 -0.18 -17.42 0.31
N THR A 204 -0.54 -18.68 0.04
CA THR A 204 0.39 -19.80 -0.08
C THR A 204 0.51 -20.23 -1.52
N PHE A 205 1.73 -20.33 -2.01
CA PHE A 205 2.09 -20.92 -3.29
C PHE A 205 2.52 -22.37 -3.06
N VAL A 206 1.97 -23.28 -3.86
CA VAL A 206 2.26 -24.73 -3.80
C VAL A 206 2.73 -25.18 -5.18
N GLY A 207 4.05 -25.23 -5.37
CA GLY A 207 4.64 -25.57 -6.67
C GLY A 207 4.21 -24.61 -7.79
N HIS A 208 3.92 -23.35 -7.46
CA HIS A 208 3.38 -22.37 -8.41
C HIS A 208 4.41 -22.04 -9.48
N ARG A 209 4.02 -22.16 -10.74
CA ARG A 209 4.90 -21.91 -11.88
C ARG A 209 4.76 -20.49 -12.42
N VAL A 210 5.86 -19.76 -12.45
CA VAL A 210 5.99 -18.45 -13.10
C VAL A 210 6.74 -18.63 -14.40
N PRO A 211 6.10 -18.47 -15.57
CA PRO A 211 6.72 -18.72 -16.85
C PRO A 211 7.77 -17.67 -17.21
N HIS A 212 8.66 -18.01 -18.15
CA HIS A 212 9.59 -17.05 -18.72
C HIS A 212 8.90 -15.76 -19.18
N GLY A 213 9.54 -14.61 -18.95
CA GLY A 213 8.97 -13.29 -19.23
C GLY A 213 8.10 -12.69 -18.13
N ARG A 214 7.76 -13.45 -17.09
CA ARG A 214 7.07 -12.95 -15.89
C ARG A 214 7.97 -12.85 -14.66
N TYR A 215 9.27 -13.05 -14.82
CA TYR A 215 10.26 -12.79 -13.77
C TYR A 215 11.54 -12.21 -14.37
N ILE A 216 12.30 -11.52 -13.52
CA ILE A 216 13.61 -10.96 -13.85
C ILE A 216 14.57 -11.38 -12.76
N ALA A 217 15.67 -12.02 -13.13
CA ALA A 217 16.75 -12.32 -12.18
C ALA A 217 17.63 -11.08 -11.99
N VAL A 218 17.89 -10.73 -10.75
CA VAL A 218 18.75 -9.62 -10.35
C VAL A 218 19.88 -10.19 -9.49
N ALA A 219 21.09 -10.18 -10.03
CA ALA A 219 22.29 -10.63 -9.33
C ALA A 219 22.99 -9.50 -8.55
N ASP A 220 22.65 -8.24 -8.87
CA ASP A 220 23.27 -7.06 -8.27
C ASP A 220 22.45 -6.62 -7.04
N ASP A 221 23.03 -6.80 -5.87
CA ASP A 221 22.43 -6.43 -4.57
C ASP A 221 22.18 -4.92 -4.45
N GLU A 222 22.99 -4.09 -5.09
CA GLU A 222 22.81 -2.64 -5.07
C GLU A 222 21.58 -2.22 -5.89
N VAL A 223 21.43 -2.77 -7.09
CA VAL A 223 20.23 -2.57 -7.93
C VAL A 223 18.99 -3.06 -7.21
N LEU A 224 19.07 -4.22 -6.55
CA LEU A 224 17.97 -4.79 -5.79
C LEU A 224 17.58 -3.90 -4.59
N ARG A 225 18.59 -3.38 -3.87
CA ARG A 225 18.40 -2.46 -2.75
C ARG A 225 17.78 -1.15 -3.21
N CYS A 226 18.33 -0.52 -4.25
CA CYS A 226 17.82 0.72 -4.82
C CYS A 226 16.35 0.57 -5.26
N THR A 227 16.03 -0.51 -5.97
CA THR A 227 14.66 -0.83 -6.40
C THR A 227 13.71 -0.97 -5.20
N SER A 228 14.17 -1.64 -4.13
CA SER A 228 13.39 -1.85 -2.91
C SER A 228 13.13 -0.55 -2.17
N ASP A 229 14.15 0.29 -2.08
CA ASP A 229 14.05 1.60 -1.42
C ASP A 229 13.16 2.56 -2.22
N TYR A 230 13.26 2.56 -3.55
CA TYR A 230 12.38 3.32 -4.43
C TYR A 230 10.92 2.91 -4.26
N GLN A 231 10.64 1.61 -4.26
CA GLN A 231 9.31 1.06 -4.00
C GLN A 231 8.78 1.48 -2.61
N ARG A 232 9.64 1.48 -1.58
CA ARG A 232 9.29 1.89 -0.22
C ARG A 232 8.94 3.38 -0.15
N CYS A 233 9.64 4.23 -0.89
CA CYS A 233 9.32 5.66 -0.95
C CYS A 233 7.91 5.90 -1.51
N TRP A 234 7.55 5.23 -2.60
CA TRP A 234 6.19 5.29 -3.15
C TRP A 234 5.14 4.79 -2.15
N PHE A 235 5.42 3.68 -1.49
CA PHE A 235 4.54 3.14 -0.46
C PHE A 235 4.31 4.14 0.68
N HIS A 236 5.36 4.79 1.19
CA HIS A 236 5.26 5.79 2.26
C HIS A 236 4.46 7.02 1.82
N LEU A 237 4.66 7.50 0.59
CA LEU A 237 3.89 8.60 0.02
C LEU A 237 2.39 8.28 -0.03
N PHE A 238 2.03 7.12 -0.60
CA PHE A 238 0.63 6.70 -0.65
C PHE A 238 0.03 6.52 0.73
N LEU A 239 0.76 5.88 1.64
CA LEU A 239 0.29 5.65 3.00
C LEU A 239 0.05 6.99 3.73
N ALA A 240 0.98 7.94 3.63
CA ALA A 240 0.81 9.27 4.20
C ALA A 240 -0.44 9.98 3.64
N ASP A 241 -0.64 9.96 2.33
CA ASP A 241 -1.77 10.62 1.67
C ASP A 241 -3.12 10.02 2.08
N VAL A 242 -3.25 8.69 2.13
CA VAL A 242 -4.52 8.04 2.50
C VAL A 242 -4.87 8.27 3.97
N TYR A 243 -3.87 8.23 4.87
CA TYR A 243 -4.11 8.53 6.28
C TYR A 243 -4.47 10.00 6.51
N LEU A 244 -3.80 10.94 5.82
CA LEU A 244 -4.15 12.37 5.89
C LEU A 244 -5.61 12.61 5.45
N ALA A 245 -6.03 11.99 4.35
CA ALA A 245 -7.41 12.12 3.88
C ALA A 245 -8.43 11.61 4.94
N ARG A 246 -8.11 10.50 5.60
CA ARG A 246 -8.94 9.98 6.69
C ARG A 246 -8.95 10.90 7.91
N LEU A 247 -7.80 11.40 8.34
CA LEU A 247 -7.69 12.33 9.46
C LEU A 247 -8.51 13.59 9.21
N ASP A 248 -8.38 14.19 8.03
CA ASP A 248 -9.16 15.37 7.64
C ASP A 248 -10.66 15.09 7.72
N ARG A 249 -11.10 13.94 7.24
CA ARG A 249 -12.52 13.54 7.30
C ARG A 249 -13.00 13.33 8.73
N LEU A 250 -12.21 12.70 9.59
CA LEU A 250 -12.56 12.49 11.00
C LEU A 250 -12.68 13.80 11.76
N HIS A 251 -11.76 14.75 11.55
CA HIS A 251 -11.86 16.10 12.13
C HIS A 251 -13.16 16.81 11.70
N GLN A 252 -13.55 16.68 10.42
CA GLN A 252 -14.80 17.26 9.91
C GLN A 252 -16.05 16.58 10.51
N VAL A 253 -16.12 15.25 10.45
CA VAL A 253 -17.31 14.50 10.89
C VAL A 253 -17.56 14.63 12.38
N TRP A 254 -16.49 14.58 13.17
CA TRP A 254 -16.59 14.61 14.63
C TRP A 254 -16.47 16.02 15.22
N GLY A 255 -16.18 17.03 14.37
CA GLY A 255 -15.97 18.40 14.84
C GLY A 255 -14.76 18.52 15.78
N LEU A 256 -13.69 17.74 15.52
CA LEU A 256 -12.50 17.77 16.35
C LEU A 256 -11.72 19.06 16.08
N PRO A 257 -11.35 19.84 17.11
CA PRO A 257 -10.50 21.00 16.92
C PRO A 257 -9.09 20.56 16.53
N ARG A 258 -8.43 21.36 15.72
CA ARG A 258 -7.00 21.17 15.42
C ARG A 258 -6.18 22.07 16.35
N SER A 259 -5.14 21.52 16.94
CA SER A 259 -4.18 22.27 17.71
C SER A 259 -3.27 23.11 16.80
N ALA A 260 -2.60 24.12 17.37
CA ALA A 260 -1.58 24.87 16.63
C ALA A 260 -0.45 23.97 16.12
N GLU A 261 -0.08 22.94 16.88
CA GLU A 261 0.93 21.94 16.51
C GLU A 261 0.47 21.12 15.29
N GLU A 262 -0.81 20.74 15.22
CA GLU A 262 -1.36 20.03 14.06
C GLU A 262 -1.38 20.89 12.81
N PHE A 263 -1.69 22.19 12.92
CA PHE A 263 -1.59 23.12 11.79
C PHE A 263 -0.15 23.28 11.29
N MET A 264 0.82 23.37 12.20
CA MET A 264 2.24 23.40 11.83
C MET A 264 2.65 22.09 11.15
N SER A 265 2.25 20.95 11.68
CA SER A 265 2.53 19.63 11.11
C SER A 265 1.94 19.48 9.70
N LEU A 266 0.75 19.99 9.44
CA LEU A 266 0.14 19.98 8.09
C LEU A 266 0.93 20.82 7.09
N ASN A 267 1.42 22.01 7.50
CA ASN A 267 2.25 22.83 6.65
C ASN A 267 3.58 22.17 6.31
N GLU A 268 4.25 21.58 7.30
CA GLU A 268 5.49 20.84 7.11
C GLU A 268 5.29 19.60 6.23
N LEU A 269 4.18 18.86 6.40
CA LEU A 269 3.82 17.74 5.54
C LEU A 269 3.61 18.17 4.09
N SER A 270 2.98 19.34 3.86
CA SER A 270 2.82 19.88 2.52
C SER A 270 4.16 20.18 1.87
N GLN A 271 5.11 20.75 2.63
CA GLN A 271 6.47 21.04 2.14
C GLN A 271 7.26 19.74 1.87
N LEU A 272 7.25 18.79 2.81
CA LEU A 272 7.90 17.48 2.64
C LEU A 272 7.34 16.72 1.42
N ARG A 273 6.02 16.76 1.22
CA ARG A 273 5.36 16.14 0.08
C ARG A 273 5.82 16.78 -1.24
N ALA A 274 5.83 18.11 -1.31
CA ALA A 274 6.30 18.82 -2.50
C ALA A 274 7.78 18.50 -2.79
N TYR A 275 8.61 18.45 -1.76
CA TYR A 275 10.02 18.08 -1.89
C TYR A 275 10.19 16.63 -2.34
N ALA A 276 9.48 15.67 -1.74
CA ALA A 276 9.56 14.27 -2.15
C ALA A 276 9.09 14.06 -3.60
N LEU A 277 8.05 14.77 -4.05
CA LEU A 277 7.58 14.70 -5.43
C LEU A 277 8.59 15.32 -6.42
N SER A 278 9.29 16.39 -6.04
CA SER A 278 10.39 16.95 -6.84
C SER A 278 11.53 15.94 -6.96
N LEU A 279 11.94 15.31 -5.86
CA LEU A 279 12.96 14.27 -5.88
C LEU A 279 12.58 13.07 -6.74
N LEU A 280 11.30 12.67 -6.74
CA LEU A 280 10.79 11.62 -7.62
C LEU A 280 10.84 12.01 -9.10
N ASP A 281 10.53 13.27 -9.43
CA ASP A 281 10.58 13.77 -10.81
C ASP A 281 12.02 13.80 -11.37
N ASP A 282 12.99 14.10 -10.51
CA ASP A 282 14.41 14.19 -10.85
C ASP A 282 15.14 12.84 -10.71
N PHE A 283 14.47 11.80 -10.21
CA PHE A 283 15.09 10.50 -9.95
C PHE A 283 15.47 9.77 -11.24
N SER A 284 16.75 9.41 -11.35
CA SER A 284 17.33 8.69 -12.51
C SER A 284 18.17 7.49 -12.05
N SER A 285 18.59 6.65 -12.99
CA SER A 285 19.54 5.57 -12.68
C SER A 285 20.88 6.19 -12.24
N GLY A 286 21.33 5.88 -11.04
CA GLY A 286 22.52 6.47 -10.41
C GLY A 286 22.25 7.64 -9.46
N SER A 287 20.99 8.08 -9.33
CA SER A 287 20.62 9.06 -8.28
C SER A 287 20.76 8.45 -6.89
N ASP A 288 21.23 9.26 -5.93
CA ASP A 288 21.18 8.90 -4.53
C ASP A 288 19.72 8.85 -4.06
N ILE A 289 19.30 7.70 -3.51
CA ILE A 289 17.95 7.48 -3.00
C ILE A 289 17.74 8.02 -1.58
N ALA A 290 18.82 8.35 -0.84
CA ALA A 290 18.75 8.71 0.57
C ALA A 290 17.85 9.95 0.83
N PRO A 291 17.95 11.07 0.09
CA PRO A 291 17.08 12.23 0.33
C PRO A 291 15.59 11.91 0.16
N LEU A 292 15.24 11.07 -0.82
CA LEU A 292 13.86 10.66 -1.06
C LEU A 292 13.34 9.76 0.07
N LYS A 293 14.18 8.84 0.57
CA LYS A 293 13.85 7.99 1.73
C LYS A 293 13.61 8.81 2.98
N GLU A 294 14.48 9.77 3.26
CA GLU A 294 14.36 10.66 4.42
C GLU A 294 13.06 11.46 4.36
N ALA A 295 12.78 12.11 3.23
CA ALA A 295 11.57 12.91 3.05
C ALA A 295 10.29 12.06 3.24
N THR A 296 10.21 10.89 2.58
CA THR A 296 9.03 10.04 2.64
C THR A 296 8.86 9.37 4.01
N SER A 297 9.95 8.99 4.68
CA SER A 297 9.92 8.45 6.04
C SER A 297 9.48 9.52 7.06
N ALA A 298 9.98 10.76 6.92
CA ALA A 298 9.55 11.88 7.75
C ALA A 298 8.06 12.18 7.59
N MET A 299 7.53 12.13 6.35
CA MET A 299 6.09 12.28 6.10
C MET A 299 5.28 11.22 6.85
N LYS A 300 5.62 9.94 6.68
CA LYS A 300 4.93 8.83 7.35
C LYS A 300 4.93 8.99 8.87
N LEU A 301 6.07 9.39 9.43
CA LEU A 301 6.21 9.59 10.87
C LEU A 301 5.33 10.72 11.40
N ARG A 302 5.29 11.87 10.70
CA ARG A 302 4.42 12.99 11.09
C ARG A 302 2.95 12.60 11.05
N VAL A 303 2.52 11.92 9.98
CA VAL A 303 1.16 11.42 9.87
C VAL A 303 0.84 10.42 10.99
N SER A 304 1.80 9.58 11.38
CA SER A 304 1.62 8.66 12.51
C SER A 304 1.39 9.40 13.84
N ARG A 305 2.09 10.51 14.07
CA ARG A 305 1.89 11.36 15.26
C ARG A 305 0.52 12.05 15.25
N MET A 306 0.13 12.59 14.09
CA MET A 306 -1.20 13.18 13.93
C MET A 306 -2.31 12.15 14.15
N ALA A 307 -2.16 10.93 13.62
CA ALA A 307 -3.08 9.84 13.86
C ALA A 307 -3.21 9.50 15.34
N GLN A 308 -2.10 9.54 16.08
CA GLN A 308 -2.12 9.33 17.54
C GLN A 308 -2.87 10.44 18.28
N SER A 309 -2.63 11.72 17.94
CA SER A 309 -3.36 12.86 18.50
C SER A 309 -4.87 12.73 18.22
N THR A 310 -5.23 12.44 16.97
CA THR A 310 -6.64 12.24 16.59
C THR A 310 -7.28 11.07 17.33
N MET A 311 -6.57 9.94 17.52
CA MET A 311 -7.08 8.83 18.32
C MET A 311 -7.39 9.22 19.76
N THR A 312 -6.54 10.04 20.39
CA THR A 312 -6.78 10.57 21.73
C THR A 312 -8.03 11.44 21.75
N SER A 313 -8.15 12.37 20.80
CA SER A 313 -9.32 13.24 20.68
C SER A 313 -10.63 12.46 20.43
N LEU A 314 -10.59 11.37 19.65
CA LEU A 314 -11.75 10.49 19.43
C LEU A 314 -12.17 9.79 20.72
N ARG A 315 -11.23 9.32 21.54
CA ARG A 315 -11.53 8.70 22.84
C ARG A 315 -12.15 9.70 23.81
N ASP A 316 -11.65 10.92 23.88
CA ASP A 316 -12.23 11.98 24.71
C ASP A 316 -13.68 12.33 24.30
N GLN A 317 -14.01 12.16 22.99
CA GLN A 317 -15.39 12.32 22.51
C GLN A 317 -16.30 11.13 22.86
N GLU A 318 -15.76 9.95 23.10
CA GLU A 318 -16.54 8.75 23.46
C GLU A 318 -17.35 8.97 24.73
N ASP A 319 -16.74 9.54 25.77
CA ASP A 319 -17.41 9.86 27.02
C ASP A 319 -18.49 10.93 26.87
N ARG A 320 -18.29 11.86 25.93
CA ARG A 320 -19.22 12.97 25.65
C ARG A 320 -20.38 12.57 24.72
N ARG A 321 -20.22 11.49 23.95
CA ARG A 321 -21.19 11.03 22.94
C ARG A 321 -21.43 9.52 23.01
N PRO A 322 -22.04 9.00 24.09
CA PRO A 322 -22.18 7.57 24.31
C PRO A 322 -22.95 6.85 23.21
N ALA A 323 -23.92 7.54 22.56
CA ALA A 323 -24.66 6.98 21.41
C ALA A 323 -23.78 6.72 20.17
N ALA A 324 -22.63 7.42 20.05
CA ALA A 324 -21.68 7.27 18.96
C ALA A 324 -20.42 6.47 19.38
N ALA A 325 -20.33 5.99 20.60
CA ALA A 325 -19.14 5.36 21.16
C ALA A 325 -18.60 4.20 20.31
N ARG A 326 -19.49 3.36 19.76
CA ARG A 326 -19.09 2.25 18.88
C ARG A 326 -18.37 2.75 17.62
N GLN A 327 -18.89 3.79 16.97
CA GLN A 327 -18.27 4.34 15.75
C GLN A 327 -16.96 5.05 16.06
N LEU A 328 -16.89 5.82 17.16
CA LEU A 328 -15.67 6.48 17.61
C LEU A 328 -14.54 5.47 17.88
N ARG A 329 -14.85 4.34 18.52
CA ARG A 329 -13.89 3.24 18.74
C ARG A 329 -13.42 2.62 17.42
N ALA A 330 -14.33 2.39 16.47
CA ALA A 330 -14.00 1.85 15.17
C ALA A 330 -13.05 2.79 14.42
N ASP A 331 -13.36 4.08 14.33
CA ASP A 331 -12.55 5.10 13.69
C ASP A 331 -11.15 5.22 14.34
N ALA A 332 -11.07 5.21 15.68
CA ALA A 332 -9.81 5.23 16.40
C ALA A 332 -8.98 3.95 16.15
N SER A 333 -9.64 2.80 16.03
CA SER A 333 -8.99 1.51 15.79
C SER A 333 -8.32 1.44 14.42
N GLU A 334 -8.94 2.00 13.38
CA GLU A 334 -8.35 2.08 12.03
C GLU A 334 -7.02 2.82 12.02
N LEU A 335 -6.90 3.91 12.79
CA LEU A 335 -5.72 4.76 12.82
C LEU A 335 -4.48 4.09 13.45
N ARG A 336 -4.66 3.09 14.30
CA ARG A 336 -3.53 2.36 14.94
C ARG A 336 -2.61 1.70 13.93
N TYR A 337 -3.13 1.41 12.75
CA TYR A 337 -2.44 0.58 11.75
C TYR A 337 -1.20 1.23 11.15
N ILE A 338 -1.17 2.56 11.06
CA ILE A 338 0.01 3.29 10.56
C ILE A 338 1.24 3.04 11.43
N ARG A 339 1.06 2.69 12.71
CA ARG A 339 2.15 2.42 13.66
C ARG A 339 2.66 0.98 13.63
N SER A 340 1.86 0.03 13.13
CA SER A 340 2.18 -1.40 13.20
C SER A 340 3.32 -1.84 12.28
N GLN A 341 3.81 -0.93 11.42
CA GLN A 341 4.96 -1.17 10.55
C GLN A 341 6.04 -0.12 10.79
N PRO A 342 6.83 -0.20 11.90
CA PRO A 342 8.02 0.60 12.03
C PRO A 342 8.94 0.25 10.85
N THR A 343 9.43 1.24 10.12
CA THR A 343 10.45 1.03 9.11
C THR A 343 11.79 0.78 9.77
N ALA A 344 12.75 0.17 9.06
CA ALA A 344 14.12 0.09 9.55
C ALA A 344 14.66 1.48 9.92
N ASP A 345 14.26 2.50 9.17
CA ASP A 345 14.63 3.90 9.40
C ASP A 345 14.00 4.46 10.69
N GLU A 346 12.75 4.10 11.01
CA GLU A 346 12.14 4.44 12.31
C GLU A 346 12.88 3.77 13.49
N LEU A 347 13.37 2.55 13.29
CA LEU A 347 14.19 1.86 14.30
C LEU A 347 15.56 2.52 14.44
N ILE A 348 16.17 2.95 13.34
CA ILE A 348 17.44 3.69 13.35
C ILE A 348 17.25 5.04 14.05
N LEU A 349 16.23 5.81 13.68
CA LEU A 349 15.93 7.09 14.30
C LEU A 349 15.62 6.96 15.80
N ARG A 350 14.99 5.86 16.23
CA ARG A 350 14.83 5.51 17.66
C ARG A 350 16.17 5.19 18.31
N SER A 351 17.04 4.43 17.63
CA SER A 351 18.34 4.02 18.18
C SER A 351 19.30 5.18 18.37
N ILE A 352 19.20 6.26 17.57
CA ILE A 352 20.04 7.47 17.70
C ILE A 352 19.40 8.54 18.62
N GLY A 353 18.35 8.20 19.37
CA GLY A 353 17.76 9.08 20.38
C GLY A 353 16.96 10.27 19.82
N VAL A 354 16.73 10.34 18.53
CA VAL A 354 15.85 11.37 17.90
C VAL A 354 14.39 11.18 18.34
N PHE A 355 14.05 9.98 18.82
CA PHE A 355 12.75 9.67 19.41
C PHE A 355 12.96 9.11 20.81
N SER A 356 12.77 9.93 21.84
CA SER A 356 12.52 9.40 23.17
C SER A 356 11.26 8.56 23.10
N GLU A 357 11.30 7.36 23.66
CA GLU A 357 10.13 6.56 23.96
C GLU A 357 9.20 7.41 24.84
N ALA A 358 8.27 8.10 24.24
CA ALA A 358 7.08 8.54 24.97
C ALA A 358 6.26 7.26 25.15
N THR A 359 6.61 6.55 26.20
CA THR A 359 5.83 5.60 27.04
C THR A 359 4.53 5.08 26.43
N THR A 360 4.53 3.78 26.26
CA THR A 360 3.44 2.78 26.47
C THR A 360 2.02 3.28 26.64
#